data_e2669118c5f95ec2af0e8e3adca3fbc4
#
_entry.id   e2669118c5f95ec2af0e8e3adca3fbc4
#
_cell.length_a   1.000
_cell.length_b   1.000
_cell.length_c   1.000
_cell.angle_alpha   90.00
_cell.angle_beta   90.00
_cell.angle_gamma   90.00
#
_symmetry.space_group_name_H-M   'P 1'
#
loop_
_entity.id
_entity.type
_entity.pdbx_description
1 polymer ?
#
loop_
_entity_poly.entity_id
_entity_poly.type
_entity_poly.pdbx_seq_one_letter_code
_entity_poly.pdbx_strand_id
1 'polypeptide(L)'
;MGKLVVLMVTAFGDMVGLLMVLPLMPFYAARMTGTGFTGRALESIGFGGEGAVVAVLVSSFAVAQLISAPFWGRVSDKYGRRPALLVGMGASGLAYIVFAFAGSLDILLLSRLVQGAGGGTVGVIQAYVADATKPEERAKGLGWLSAATNAGVAIGPVLGSLSAQLGAAAPGLFAALFTLVNMVFAYHYLDESHDIHAAKAAGKVPQRGWAAISRVVSHSGEPASKLIWIYAIGMGAFHGMTAILALFLAYRFGVTEKTIGYVFMYIGVISVFTRAVVLGKLVDTLGEAMLSRLGLTLLAIGLVAMPLAPGLGTMAIAVALIPLGTAFTFPCVSGMLSRVVSQHERGLYMGVQQTFGGVARVVAPIWAGWSFDMLGKGVPFYTGAGMVVGAMLLGIGIEHAAGLERAKA
;
A
#
# COMPACT_ATOMS: atom_id res chain seq x y z
N MET A 1 -28.98 -3.77 -6.17
CA MET A 1 -27.88 -3.52 -5.21
C MET A 1 -27.55 -2.03 -5.24
N GLY A 2 -27.28 -1.40 -4.08
CA GLY A 2 -26.85 0.01 -4.09
C GLY A 2 -25.48 0.16 -4.75
N LYS A 3 -25.26 1.21 -5.55
CA LYS A 3 -24.01 1.47 -6.31
C LYS A 3 -22.74 1.31 -5.46
N LEU A 4 -22.78 1.75 -4.19
CA LEU A 4 -21.66 1.64 -3.26
C LEU A 4 -21.34 0.19 -2.86
N VAL A 5 -22.36 -0.66 -2.67
CA VAL A 5 -22.14 -2.07 -2.30
C VAL A 5 -21.43 -2.79 -3.44
N VAL A 6 -21.85 -2.55 -4.69
CA VAL A 6 -21.18 -3.13 -5.87
C VAL A 6 -19.73 -2.69 -5.95
N LEU A 7 -19.46 -1.39 -5.75
CA LEU A 7 -18.09 -0.87 -5.74
C LEU A 7 -17.24 -1.50 -4.63
N MET A 8 -17.79 -1.69 -3.43
CA MET A 8 -17.09 -2.31 -2.30
C MET A 8 -16.74 -3.77 -2.59
N VAL A 9 -17.66 -4.54 -3.18
CA VAL A 9 -17.39 -5.92 -3.62
C VAL A 9 -16.30 -5.93 -4.70
N THR A 10 -16.37 -5.00 -5.65
CA THR A 10 -15.36 -4.87 -6.71
C THR A 10 -13.98 -4.51 -6.12
N ALA A 11 -13.91 -3.55 -5.20
CA ALA A 11 -12.65 -3.15 -4.56
C ALA A 11 -12.09 -4.25 -3.64
N PHE A 12 -12.94 -4.97 -2.94
CA PHE A 12 -12.55 -6.17 -2.18
C PHE A 12 -11.92 -7.21 -3.11
N GLY A 13 -12.59 -7.52 -4.23
CA GLY A 13 -12.11 -8.50 -5.20
C GLY A 13 -10.79 -8.11 -5.83
N ASP A 14 -10.58 -6.84 -6.16
CA ASP A 14 -9.32 -6.33 -6.70
C ASP A 14 -8.17 -6.51 -5.70
N MET A 15 -8.41 -6.20 -4.41
CA MET A 15 -7.42 -6.41 -3.35
C MET A 15 -7.13 -7.89 -3.08
N VAL A 16 -8.13 -8.78 -3.16
CA VAL A 16 -7.91 -10.22 -3.06
C VAL A 16 -6.97 -10.69 -4.16
N GLY A 17 -7.24 -10.35 -5.42
CA GLY A 17 -6.38 -10.71 -6.56
C GLY A 17 -4.94 -10.22 -6.40
N LEU A 18 -4.76 -8.96 -6.01
CA LEU A 18 -3.44 -8.37 -5.78
C LEU A 18 -2.68 -9.13 -4.68
N LEU A 19 -3.32 -9.38 -3.56
CA LEU A 19 -2.68 -9.96 -2.39
C LEU A 19 -2.55 -11.49 -2.44
N MET A 20 -3.21 -12.16 -3.38
CA MET A 20 -2.93 -13.57 -3.68
C MET A 20 -1.50 -13.77 -4.20
N VAL A 21 -0.99 -12.82 -4.98
CA VAL A 21 0.30 -12.95 -5.69
C VAL A 21 1.44 -12.25 -4.95
N LEU A 22 1.18 -11.08 -4.37
CA LEU A 22 2.22 -10.20 -3.81
C LEU A 22 3.09 -10.89 -2.73
N PRO A 23 2.54 -11.60 -1.72
CA PRO A 23 3.35 -12.29 -0.70
C PRO A 23 4.16 -13.47 -1.22
N LEU A 24 3.80 -14.01 -2.37
CA LEU A 24 4.49 -15.12 -3.02
C LEU A 24 5.66 -14.64 -3.89
N MET A 25 5.68 -13.37 -4.25
CA MET A 25 6.66 -12.78 -5.16
C MET A 25 8.12 -13.11 -4.79
N PRO A 26 8.52 -13.05 -3.50
CA PRO A 26 9.89 -13.38 -3.10
C PRO A 26 10.31 -14.80 -3.47
N PHE A 27 9.40 -15.77 -3.36
CA PHE A 27 9.69 -17.17 -3.70
C PHE A 27 9.84 -17.38 -5.22
N TYR A 28 9.04 -16.67 -6.03
CA TYR A 28 9.17 -16.71 -7.48
C TYR A 28 10.44 -15.99 -7.95
N ALA A 29 10.73 -14.83 -7.36
CA ALA A 29 11.95 -14.08 -7.63
C ALA A 29 13.20 -14.90 -7.35
N ALA A 30 13.27 -15.57 -6.20
CA ALA A 30 14.41 -16.43 -5.83
C ALA A 30 14.69 -17.56 -6.85
N ARG A 31 13.63 -18.17 -7.43
CA ARG A 31 13.78 -19.20 -8.47
C ARG A 31 14.25 -18.64 -9.82
N MET A 32 14.08 -17.35 -10.07
CA MET A 32 14.36 -16.69 -11.35
C MET A 32 15.56 -15.74 -11.29
N THR A 33 16.25 -15.66 -10.15
CA THR A 33 17.48 -14.89 -10.00
C THR A 33 18.50 -15.32 -11.07
N GLY A 34 19.15 -14.35 -11.73
CA GLY A 34 20.10 -14.62 -12.82
C GLY A 34 19.47 -15.02 -14.18
N THR A 35 18.15 -15.25 -14.25
CA THR A 35 17.49 -15.62 -15.51
C THR A 35 17.10 -14.41 -16.35
N GLY A 36 17.12 -14.58 -17.68
CA GLY A 36 16.75 -13.55 -18.63
C GLY A 36 17.78 -12.43 -18.79
N PHE A 37 17.41 -11.38 -19.50
CA PHE A 37 18.23 -10.19 -19.68
C PHE A 37 18.32 -9.37 -18.39
N THR A 38 17.18 -9.14 -17.74
CA THR A 38 17.10 -8.37 -16.48
C THR A 38 17.92 -9.01 -15.37
N GLY A 39 17.85 -10.37 -15.23
CA GLY A 39 18.62 -11.07 -14.19
C GLY A 39 20.11 -10.87 -14.37
N ARG A 40 20.63 -11.07 -15.59
CA ARG A 40 22.05 -10.86 -15.92
C ARG A 40 22.48 -9.39 -15.75
N ALA A 41 21.62 -8.44 -16.14
CA ALA A 41 21.91 -7.03 -15.97
C ALA A 41 22.00 -6.63 -14.49
N LEU A 42 21.09 -7.13 -13.64
CA LEU A 42 21.12 -6.89 -12.20
C LEU A 42 22.38 -7.49 -11.56
N GLU A 43 22.77 -8.70 -11.95
CA GLU A 43 24.02 -9.33 -11.48
C GLU A 43 25.24 -8.47 -11.85
N SER A 44 25.32 -7.96 -13.07
CA SER A 44 26.45 -7.17 -13.55
C SER A 44 26.68 -5.87 -12.78
N ILE A 45 25.64 -5.32 -12.16
CA ILE A 45 25.70 -4.09 -11.34
C ILE A 45 25.68 -4.36 -9.83
N GLY A 46 25.82 -5.64 -9.41
CA GLY A 46 25.84 -6.02 -8.00
C GLY A 46 24.44 -6.08 -7.33
N PHE A 47 23.37 -6.11 -8.11
CA PHE A 47 21.96 -6.23 -7.66
C PHE A 47 21.38 -7.61 -7.92
N GLY A 48 22.21 -8.65 -8.08
CA GLY A 48 21.78 -10.01 -8.40
C GLY A 48 21.31 -10.84 -7.20
N GLY A 49 21.34 -10.31 -5.97
CA GLY A 49 20.85 -11.02 -4.80
C GLY A 49 19.31 -11.16 -4.77
N GLU A 50 18.82 -12.15 -4.02
CA GLU A 50 17.38 -12.43 -3.92
C GLU A 50 16.59 -11.23 -3.40
N GLY A 51 17.08 -10.55 -2.39
CA GLY A 51 16.46 -9.36 -1.82
C GLY A 51 16.38 -8.21 -2.82
N ALA A 52 17.47 -7.95 -3.56
CA ALA A 52 17.54 -6.91 -4.57
C ALA A 52 16.58 -7.19 -5.74
N VAL A 53 16.50 -8.44 -6.20
CA VAL A 53 15.57 -8.86 -7.26
C VAL A 53 14.12 -8.66 -6.82
N VAL A 54 13.77 -9.08 -5.60
CA VAL A 54 12.43 -8.86 -5.03
C VAL A 54 12.12 -7.37 -4.94
N ALA A 55 13.09 -6.59 -4.49
CA ALA A 55 12.94 -5.14 -4.39
C ALA A 55 12.63 -4.49 -5.74
N VAL A 56 13.33 -4.90 -6.80
CA VAL A 56 13.09 -4.41 -8.17
C VAL A 56 11.66 -4.78 -8.62
N LEU A 57 11.20 -6.00 -8.38
CA LEU A 57 9.86 -6.43 -8.75
C LEU A 57 8.74 -5.69 -8.00
N VAL A 58 8.93 -5.46 -6.69
CA VAL A 58 7.97 -4.70 -5.87
C VAL A 58 7.97 -3.23 -6.26
N SER A 59 9.15 -2.64 -6.44
CA SER A 59 9.29 -1.24 -6.81
C SER A 59 8.81 -0.96 -8.23
N SER A 60 9.00 -1.87 -9.19
CA SER A 60 8.52 -1.70 -10.56
C SER A 60 7.00 -1.59 -10.64
N PHE A 61 6.28 -2.40 -9.86
CA PHE A 61 4.83 -2.26 -9.69
C PHE A 61 4.47 -0.87 -9.13
N ALA A 62 5.15 -0.43 -8.07
CA ALA A 62 4.87 0.86 -7.42
C ALA A 62 5.19 2.04 -8.33
N VAL A 63 6.27 1.98 -9.12
CA VAL A 63 6.63 2.99 -10.13
C VAL A 63 5.55 3.07 -11.21
N ALA A 64 5.19 1.93 -11.79
CA ALA A 64 4.18 1.88 -12.83
C ALA A 64 2.83 2.42 -12.34
N GLN A 65 2.43 2.09 -11.09
CA GLN A 65 1.23 2.60 -10.44
C GLN A 65 1.30 4.12 -10.22
N LEU A 66 2.43 4.63 -9.73
CA LEU A 66 2.63 6.06 -9.45
C LEU A 66 2.55 6.90 -10.74
N ILE A 67 3.16 6.41 -11.82
CA ILE A 67 3.15 7.08 -13.14
C ILE A 67 1.76 6.99 -13.79
N SER A 68 1.08 5.85 -13.67
CA SER A 68 -0.22 5.63 -14.33
C SER A 68 -1.39 6.30 -13.59
N ALA A 69 -1.28 6.55 -12.29
CA ALA A 69 -2.39 7.12 -11.50
C ALA A 69 -2.94 8.44 -12.04
N PRO A 70 -2.12 9.46 -12.43
CA PRO A 70 -2.64 10.67 -13.05
C PRO A 70 -3.25 10.45 -14.45
N PHE A 71 -2.78 9.42 -15.16
CA PHE A 71 -3.34 9.04 -16.46
C PHE A 71 -4.75 8.47 -16.27
N TRP A 72 -4.92 7.52 -15.33
CA TRP A 72 -6.22 6.94 -15.02
C TRP A 72 -7.22 7.96 -14.48
N GLY A 73 -6.76 8.93 -13.68
CA GLY A 73 -7.60 10.06 -13.26
C GLY A 73 -8.17 10.80 -14.47
N ARG A 74 -7.33 11.20 -15.43
CA ARG A 74 -7.77 11.90 -16.65
C ARG A 74 -8.66 11.05 -17.54
N VAL A 75 -8.35 9.75 -17.69
CA VAL A 75 -9.17 8.81 -18.47
C VAL A 75 -10.55 8.69 -17.84
N SER A 76 -10.64 8.52 -16.54
CA SER A 76 -11.88 8.37 -15.81
C SER A 76 -12.73 9.65 -15.80
N ASP A 77 -12.12 10.84 -15.79
CA ASP A 77 -12.81 12.12 -15.95
C ASP A 77 -13.38 12.32 -17.36
N LYS A 78 -12.71 11.76 -18.37
CA LYS A 78 -13.10 11.93 -19.78
C LYS A 78 -14.12 10.89 -20.25
N TYR A 79 -13.93 9.65 -19.86
CA TYR A 79 -14.68 8.49 -20.38
C TYR A 79 -15.62 7.84 -19.35
N GLY A 80 -15.57 8.28 -18.09
CA GLY A 80 -16.33 7.73 -16.97
C GLY A 80 -15.51 6.85 -16.04
N ARG A 81 -16.01 6.68 -14.82
CA ARG A 81 -15.35 5.90 -13.77
C ARG A 81 -15.38 4.40 -14.08
N ARG A 82 -16.56 3.91 -14.50
CA ARG A 82 -16.79 2.49 -14.79
C ARG A 82 -15.86 1.93 -15.88
N PRO A 83 -15.72 2.53 -17.09
CA PRO A 83 -14.81 2.04 -18.12
C PRO A 83 -13.35 2.02 -17.65
N ALA A 84 -12.90 3.05 -16.93
CA ALA A 84 -11.55 3.12 -16.40
C ALA A 84 -11.25 1.96 -15.43
N LEU A 85 -12.19 1.64 -14.54
CA LEU A 85 -12.06 0.52 -13.60
C LEU A 85 -12.02 -0.83 -14.33
N LEU A 86 -12.91 -1.07 -15.29
CA LEU A 86 -12.97 -2.31 -16.06
C LEU A 86 -11.68 -2.57 -16.85
N VAL A 87 -11.13 -1.53 -17.50
CA VAL A 87 -9.85 -1.65 -18.23
C VAL A 87 -8.70 -1.92 -17.27
N GLY A 88 -8.66 -1.25 -16.10
CA GLY A 88 -7.65 -1.51 -15.06
C GLY A 88 -7.70 -2.94 -14.53
N MET A 89 -8.92 -3.47 -14.27
CA MET A 89 -9.12 -4.87 -13.87
C MET A 89 -8.70 -5.85 -14.97
N GLY A 90 -9.00 -5.55 -16.24
CA GLY A 90 -8.57 -6.34 -17.39
C GLY A 90 -7.04 -6.42 -17.50
N ALA A 91 -6.36 -5.27 -17.31
CA ALA A 91 -4.90 -5.23 -17.27
C ALA A 91 -4.32 -6.05 -16.11
N SER A 92 -4.93 -5.99 -14.92
CA SER A 92 -4.54 -6.80 -13.77
C SER A 92 -4.75 -8.30 -14.04
N GLY A 93 -5.89 -8.70 -14.61
CA GLY A 93 -6.16 -10.08 -14.98
C GLY A 93 -5.13 -10.64 -15.99
N LEU A 94 -4.79 -9.84 -17.01
CA LEU A 94 -3.74 -10.20 -17.98
C LEU A 94 -2.38 -10.34 -17.28
N ALA A 95 -2.03 -9.41 -16.39
CA ALA A 95 -0.79 -9.47 -15.63
C ALA A 95 -0.68 -10.74 -14.77
N TYR A 96 -1.77 -11.22 -14.18
CA TYR A 96 -1.79 -12.46 -13.41
C TYR A 96 -1.60 -13.70 -14.30
N ILE A 97 -2.14 -13.69 -15.53
CA ILE A 97 -1.86 -14.76 -16.51
C ILE A 97 -0.38 -14.75 -16.87
N VAL A 98 0.19 -13.58 -17.18
CA VAL A 98 1.62 -13.45 -17.47
C VAL A 98 2.47 -13.91 -16.29
N PHE A 99 2.07 -13.59 -15.06
CA PHE A 99 2.73 -14.07 -13.84
C PHE A 99 2.68 -15.60 -13.72
N ALA A 100 1.52 -16.22 -13.99
CA ALA A 100 1.34 -17.67 -13.86
C ALA A 100 2.30 -18.48 -14.76
N PHE A 101 2.63 -17.94 -15.92
CA PHE A 101 3.51 -18.58 -16.91
C PHE A 101 4.90 -17.92 -16.99
N ALA A 102 5.29 -17.13 -15.99
CA ALA A 102 6.60 -16.52 -15.96
C ALA A 102 7.69 -17.58 -15.81
N GLY A 103 8.50 -17.75 -16.84
CA GLY A 103 9.67 -18.65 -16.87
C GLY A 103 10.99 -17.90 -16.74
N SER A 104 10.98 -16.56 -16.66
CA SER A 104 12.18 -15.72 -16.50
C SER A 104 11.85 -14.46 -15.71
N LEU A 105 12.91 -13.81 -15.19
CA LEU A 105 12.76 -12.55 -14.47
C LEU A 105 12.18 -11.43 -15.35
N ASP A 106 12.47 -11.44 -16.67
CA ASP A 106 11.91 -10.46 -17.61
C ASP A 106 10.38 -10.55 -17.70
N ILE A 107 9.85 -11.76 -17.80
CA ILE A 107 8.40 -12.00 -17.88
C ILE A 107 7.75 -11.64 -16.54
N LEU A 108 8.39 -11.99 -15.44
CA LEU A 108 7.92 -11.64 -14.10
C LEU A 108 7.88 -10.13 -13.90
N LEU A 109 8.92 -9.41 -14.32
CA LEU A 109 8.99 -7.95 -14.29
C LEU A 109 7.90 -7.31 -15.18
N LEU A 110 7.70 -7.84 -16.39
CA LEU A 110 6.63 -7.38 -17.28
C LEU A 110 5.26 -7.51 -16.62
N SER A 111 5.00 -8.64 -15.94
CA SER A 111 3.74 -8.83 -15.20
C SER A 111 3.54 -7.74 -14.13
N ARG A 112 4.62 -7.34 -13.44
CA ARG A 112 4.57 -6.28 -12.41
C ARG A 112 4.32 -4.90 -13.00
N LEU A 113 4.96 -4.58 -14.12
CA LEU A 113 4.75 -3.31 -14.82
C LEU A 113 3.33 -3.19 -15.37
N VAL A 114 2.80 -4.24 -15.99
CA VAL A 114 1.42 -4.27 -16.53
C VAL A 114 0.41 -4.15 -15.37
N GLN A 115 0.60 -4.90 -14.29
CA GLN A 115 -0.27 -4.84 -13.12
C GLN A 115 -0.23 -3.46 -12.45
N GLY A 116 0.95 -2.88 -12.28
CA GLY A 116 1.11 -1.54 -11.72
C GLY A 116 0.45 -0.48 -12.59
N ALA A 117 0.62 -0.57 -13.91
CA ALA A 117 -0.02 0.34 -14.86
C ALA A 117 -1.56 0.25 -14.80
N GLY A 118 -2.12 -0.96 -14.68
CA GLY A 118 -3.56 -1.15 -14.45
C GLY A 118 -4.02 -0.74 -13.05
N GLY A 119 -3.17 -0.92 -12.04
CA GLY A 119 -3.47 -0.63 -10.62
C GLY A 119 -3.53 0.86 -10.25
N GLY A 120 -3.27 1.79 -11.16
CA GLY A 120 -3.41 3.24 -10.94
C GLY A 120 -4.86 3.71 -10.72
N THR A 121 -5.82 2.80 -10.68
CA THR A 121 -7.26 3.05 -10.54
C THR A 121 -7.72 3.32 -9.10
N VAL A 122 -6.86 3.25 -8.09
CA VAL A 122 -7.23 3.51 -6.68
C VAL A 122 -7.88 4.90 -6.52
N GLY A 123 -7.32 5.92 -7.17
CA GLY A 123 -7.89 7.26 -7.19
C GLY A 123 -9.26 7.31 -7.88
N VAL A 124 -9.48 6.49 -8.90
CA VAL A 124 -10.76 6.37 -9.62
C VAL A 124 -11.84 5.76 -8.71
N ILE A 125 -11.49 4.74 -7.91
CA ILE A 125 -12.39 4.13 -6.92
C ILE A 125 -12.82 5.17 -5.88
N GLN A 126 -11.88 5.95 -5.36
CA GLN A 126 -12.18 7.01 -4.39
C GLN A 126 -13.05 8.12 -5.01
N ALA A 127 -12.78 8.51 -6.25
CA ALA A 127 -13.59 9.47 -7.00
C ALA A 127 -15.00 8.92 -7.23
N TYR A 128 -15.15 7.64 -7.56
CA TYR A 128 -16.46 7.00 -7.69
C TYR A 128 -17.29 7.11 -6.39
N VAL A 129 -16.67 6.85 -5.23
CA VAL A 129 -17.35 7.04 -3.94
C VAL A 129 -17.80 8.49 -3.77
N ALA A 130 -16.93 9.45 -4.11
CA ALA A 130 -17.26 10.87 -3.98
C ALA A 130 -18.40 11.30 -4.92
N ASP A 131 -18.46 10.73 -6.13
CA ASP A 131 -19.52 11.00 -7.12
C ASP A 131 -20.84 10.32 -6.74
N ALA A 132 -20.80 9.15 -6.08
CA ALA A 132 -21.96 8.34 -5.72
C ALA A 132 -22.55 8.66 -4.34
N THR A 133 -21.95 9.59 -3.56
CA THR A 133 -22.38 9.94 -2.20
C THR A 133 -22.60 11.44 -2.05
N LYS A 134 -23.54 11.81 -1.18
CA LYS A 134 -23.68 13.21 -0.73
C LYS A 134 -22.46 13.64 0.08
N PRO A 135 -22.09 14.95 0.09
CA PRO A 135 -20.94 15.45 0.82
C PRO A 135 -20.86 14.98 2.29
N GLU A 136 -22.01 14.91 2.96
CA GLU A 136 -22.13 14.53 4.38
C GLU A 136 -21.83 13.03 4.61
N GLU A 137 -22.08 12.19 3.59
CA GLU A 137 -21.94 10.73 3.65
C GLU A 137 -20.60 10.23 3.08
N ARG A 138 -19.80 11.09 2.44
CA ARG A 138 -18.54 10.71 1.78
C ARG A 138 -17.55 10.04 2.73
N ALA A 139 -17.40 10.59 3.92
CA ALA A 139 -16.50 10.02 4.93
C ALA A 139 -16.91 8.58 5.30
N LYS A 140 -18.22 8.34 5.46
CA LYS A 140 -18.76 7.00 5.73
C LYS A 140 -18.55 6.06 4.55
N GLY A 141 -18.76 6.53 3.31
CA GLY A 141 -18.54 5.77 2.08
C GLY A 141 -17.08 5.34 1.91
N LEU A 142 -16.14 6.27 2.12
CA LEU A 142 -14.70 5.98 2.09
C LEU A 142 -14.27 5.04 3.25
N GLY A 143 -14.92 5.14 4.41
CA GLY A 143 -14.73 4.21 5.52
C GLY A 143 -15.12 2.78 5.16
N TRP A 144 -16.28 2.59 4.54
CA TRP A 144 -16.73 1.28 4.04
C TRP A 144 -15.81 0.74 2.93
N LEU A 145 -15.36 1.60 2.02
CA LEU A 145 -14.38 1.22 1.00
C LEU A 145 -13.09 0.71 1.64
N SER A 146 -12.59 1.43 2.65
CA SER A 146 -11.41 1.00 3.40
C SER A 146 -11.62 -0.33 4.11
N ALA A 147 -12.80 -0.57 4.68
CA ALA A 147 -13.13 -1.85 5.30
C ALA A 147 -13.13 -3.00 4.29
N ALA A 148 -13.75 -2.81 3.12
CA ALA A 148 -13.80 -3.79 2.05
C ALA A 148 -12.40 -4.12 1.52
N THR A 149 -11.58 -3.11 1.24
CA THR A 149 -10.20 -3.31 0.77
C THR A 149 -9.33 -4.02 1.80
N ASN A 150 -9.45 -3.66 3.08
CA ASN A 150 -8.70 -4.32 4.16
C ASN A 150 -9.14 -5.79 4.37
N ALA A 151 -10.41 -6.11 4.17
CA ALA A 151 -10.87 -7.51 4.17
C ALA A 151 -10.20 -8.31 3.04
N GLY A 152 -10.06 -7.72 1.84
CA GLY A 152 -9.31 -8.31 0.73
C GLY A 152 -7.84 -8.53 1.06
N VAL A 153 -7.21 -7.55 1.73
CA VAL A 153 -5.82 -7.65 2.21
C VAL A 153 -5.63 -8.82 3.19
N ALA A 154 -6.62 -9.10 4.04
CA ALA A 154 -6.53 -10.21 4.99
C ALA A 154 -6.73 -11.58 4.33
N ILE A 155 -7.64 -11.70 3.36
CA ILE A 155 -8.03 -12.98 2.74
C ILE A 155 -7.11 -13.37 1.58
N GLY A 156 -6.68 -12.40 0.75
CA GLY A 156 -5.89 -12.62 -0.45
C GLY A 156 -4.67 -13.51 -0.25
N PRO A 157 -3.79 -13.23 0.73
CA PRO A 157 -2.58 -14.01 0.95
C PRO A 157 -2.83 -15.48 1.28
N VAL A 158 -3.92 -15.79 2.00
CA VAL A 158 -4.30 -17.17 2.32
C VAL A 158 -4.71 -17.92 1.06
N LEU A 159 -5.57 -17.31 0.24
CA LEU A 159 -5.97 -17.90 -1.03
C LEU A 159 -4.76 -18.11 -1.96
N GLY A 160 -3.81 -17.18 -1.95
CA GLY A 160 -2.54 -17.31 -2.67
C GLY A 160 -1.73 -18.52 -2.21
N SER A 161 -1.51 -18.66 -0.91
CA SER A 161 -0.75 -19.81 -0.36
C SER A 161 -1.48 -21.14 -0.50
N LEU A 162 -2.81 -21.17 -0.39
CA LEU A 162 -3.60 -22.37 -0.64
C LEU A 162 -3.51 -22.79 -2.12
N SER A 163 -3.63 -21.84 -3.04
CA SER A 163 -3.49 -22.13 -4.48
C SER A 163 -2.08 -22.58 -4.85
N ALA A 164 -1.04 -22.09 -4.16
CA ALA A 164 0.34 -22.53 -4.37
C ALA A 164 0.56 -24.03 -4.08
N GLN A 165 -0.33 -24.68 -3.32
CA GLN A 165 -0.29 -26.12 -3.10
C GLN A 165 -0.61 -26.91 -4.36
N LEU A 166 -1.34 -26.32 -5.31
CA LEU A 166 -1.74 -26.93 -6.58
C LEU A 166 -0.67 -26.78 -7.69
N GLY A 167 0.41 -26.05 -7.41
CA GLY A 167 1.53 -25.84 -8.33
C GLY A 167 1.90 -24.38 -8.53
N ALA A 168 3.04 -24.16 -9.17
CA ALA A 168 3.61 -22.81 -9.31
C ALA A 168 2.75 -21.85 -10.14
N ALA A 169 2.03 -22.31 -11.15
CA ALA A 169 1.16 -21.44 -11.96
C ALA A 169 -0.18 -21.13 -11.27
N ALA A 170 -0.59 -21.95 -10.30
CA ALA A 170 -1.93 -21.87 -9.72
C ALA A 170 -2.25 -20.51 -9.06
N PRO A 171 -1.39 -19.87 -8.25
CA PRO A 171 -1.71 -18.57 -7.67
C PRO A 171 -2.05 -17.49 -8.70
N GLY A 172 -1.28 -17.43 -9.78
CA GLY A 172 -1.54 -16.49 -10.87
C GLY A 172 -2.84 -16.81 -11.62
N LEU A 173 -3.11 -18.08 -11.92
CA LEU A 173 -4.34 -18.49 -12.60
C LEU A 173 -5.59 -18.25 -11.74
N PHE A 174 -5.52 -18.57 -10.44
CA PHE A 174 -6.63 -18.28 -9.51
C PHE A 174 -6.86 -16.77 -9.35
N ALA A 175 -5.79 -15.97 -9.24
CA ALA A 175 -5.92 -14.51 -9.21
C ALA A 175 -6.52 -13.95 -10.51
N ALA A 176 -6.12 -14.48 -11.68
CA ALA A 176 -6.68 -14.11 -12.97
C ALA A 176 -8.18 -14.47 -13.07
N LEU A 177 -8.54 -15.71 -12.69
CA LEU A 177 -9.93 -16.16 -12.68
C LEU A 177 -10.78 -15.32 -11.73
N PHE A 178 -10.30 -15.06 -10.52
CA PHE A 178 -10.98 -14.24 -9.54
C PHE A 178 -11.20 -12.81 -10.04
N THR A 179 -10.17 -12.22 -10.66
CA THR A 179 -10.25 -10.88 -11.27
C THR A 179 -11.21 -10.88 -12.46
N LEU A 180 -11.25 -11.91 -13.28
CA LEU A 180 -12.21 -12.04 -14.38
C LEU A 180 -13.65 -12.09 -13.85
N VAL A 181 -13.92 -12.92 -12.84
CA VAL A 181 -15.24 -13.01 -12.20
C VAL A 181 -15.64 -11.66 -11.62
N ASN A 182 -14.72 -10.98 -10.92
CA ASN A 182 -14.94 -9.65 -10.37
C ASN A 182 -15.19 -8.61 -11.47
N MET A 183 -14.47 -8.67 -12.58
CA MET A 183 -14.66 -7.79 -13.74
C MET A 183 -16.04 -8.03 -14.41
N VAL A 184 -16.46 -9.27 -14.56
CA VAL A 184 -17.79 -9.61 -15.08
C VAL A 184 -18.88 -9.10 -14.13
N PHE A 185 -18.70 -9.29 -12.82
CA PHE A 185 -19.58 -8.73 -11.79
C PHE A 185 -19.67 -7.21 -11.89
N ALA A 186 -18.53 -6.52 -11.95
CA ALA A 186 -18.48 -5.08 -12.11
C ALA A 186 -19.13 -4.62 -13.45
N TYR A 187 -18.90 -5.35 -14.53
CA TYR A 187 -19.51 -5.05 -15.82
C TYR A 187 -21.05 -5.09 -15.77
N HIS A 188 -21.64 -6.04 -15.07
CA HIS A 188 -23.10 -6.18 -15.00
C HIS A 188 -23.76 -5.29 -13.95
N TYR A 189 -23.10 -5.02 -12.83
CA TYR A 189 -23.74 -4.39 -11.67
C TYR A 189 -23.20 -3.01 -11.30
N LEU A 190 -22.02 -2.62 -11.81
CA LEU A 190 -21.43 -1.31 -11.52
C LEU A 190 -21.99 -0.28 -12.51
N ASP A 191 -22.84 0.62 -12.03
CA ASP A 191 -23.35 1.73 -12.82
C ASP A 191 -22.26 2.82 -12.99
N GLU A 192 -22.41 3.68 -14.00
CA GLU A 192 -21.60 4.89 -14.11
C GLU A 192 -22.00 5.89 -13.02
N SER A 193 -21.00 6.47 -12.34
CA SER A 193 -21.22 7.46 -11.30
C SER A 193 -20.94 8.89 -11.76
N HIS A 194 -20.19 9.05 -12.85
CA HIS A 194 -19.66 10.32 -13.31
C HIS A 194 -20.57 10.98 -14.34
N ASP A 195 -21.03 12.20 -14.05
CA ASP A 195 -21.70 13.04 -15.04
C ASP A 195 -20.66 13.81 -15.86
N ILE A 196 -20.30 13.25 -17.03
CA ILE A 196 -19.29 13.81 -17.94
C ILE A 196 -19.71 15.21 -18.44
N HIS A 197 -21.00 15.49 -18.59
CA HIS A 197 -21.50 16.77 -19.07
C HIS A 197 -21.37 17.86 -18.00
N ALA A 198 -21.77 17.56 -16.78
CA ALA A 198 -21.62 18.47 -15.64
C ALA A 198 -20.13 18.75 -15.33
N ALA A 199 -19.25 17.76 -15.41
CA ALA A 199 -17.81 17.92 -15.18
C ALA A 199 -17.13 18.81 -16.25
N LYS A 200 -17.56 18.72 -17.51
CA LYS A 200 -17.06 19.61 -18.57
C LYS A 200 -17.50 21.05 -18.36
N ALA A 201 -18.71 21.28 -17.83
CA ALA A 201 -19.24 22.61 -17.57
C ALA A 201 -18.57 23.31 -16.37
N ALA A 202 -18.15 22.55 -15.36
CA ALA A 202 -17.57 23.07 -14.13
C ALA A 202 -16.14 23.65 -14.27
N GLY A 203 -15.46 23.43 -15.40
CA GLY A 203 -14.08 23.93 -15.65
C GLY A 203 -13.04 23.33 -14.70
N LYS A 204 -11.82 23.14 -15.20
CA LYS A 204 -10.70 22.67 -14.35
C LYS A 204 -10.10 23.83 -13.58
N VAL A 205 -10.15 23.79 -12.26
CA VAL A 205 -9.30 24.64 -11.42
C VAL A 205 -7.87 24.10 -11.49
N PRO A 206 -6.89 24.90 -11.95
CA PRO A 206 -5.50 24.45 -12.00
C PRO A 206 -4.99 24.21 -10.57
N GLN A 207 -4.81 22.97 -10.18
CA GLN A 207 -4.15 22.68 -8.92
C GLN A 207 -2.63 22.81 -9.09
N ARG A 208 -2.03 23.70 -8.28
CA ARG A 208 -0.57 23.94 -8.26
C ARG A 208 0.16 22.82 -7.49
N GLY A 209 0.01 21.56 -7.90
CA GLY A 209 0.58 20.41 -7.21
C GLY A 209 2.11 20.50 -7.04
N TRP A 210 2.83 20.94 -8.08
CA TRP A 210 4.28 21.11 -8.00
C TRP A 210 4.72 22.17 -6.99
N ALA A 211 3.99 23.26 -6.85
CA ALA A 211 4.28 24.28 -5.84
C ALA A 211 4.09 23.72 -4.42
N ALA A 212 3.07 22.92 -4.20
CA ALA A 212 2.84 22.29 -2.89
C ALA A 212 3.92 21.22 -2.58
N ILE A 213 4.34 20.41 -3.56
CA ILE A 213 5.45 19.46 -3.41
C ILE A 213 6.75 20.22 -3.07
N SER A 214 7.08 21.28 -3.83
CA SER A 214 8.26 22.10 -3.58
C SER A 214 8.22 22.72 -2.19
N ARG A 215 7.05 23.22 -1.73
CA ARG A 215 6.89 23.78 -0.40
C ARG A 215 7.17 22.76 0.71
N VAL A 216 6.66 21.52 0.57
CA VAL A 216 6.90 20.46 1.56
C VAL A 216 8.38 20.12 1.67
N VAL A 217 9.14 20.18 0.56
CA VAL A 217 10.58 19.92 0.56
C VAL A 217 11.35 21.11 1.14
N SER A 218 11.06 22.33 0.68
CA SER A 218 11.81 23.54 1.05
C SER A 218 11.47 24.06 2.46
N HIS A 219 10.25 23.82 2.94
CA HIS A 219 9.77 24.26 4.25
C HIS A 219 9.42 23.05 5.13
N SER A 220 10.39 22.15 5.32
CA SER A 220 10.22 20.91 6.10
C SER A 220 9.88 21.15 7.59
N GLY A 221 10.09 22.36 8.10
CA GLY A 221 9.73 22.76 9.47
C GLY A 221 8.24 23.07 9.68
N GLU A 222 7.47 23.31 8.61
CA GLU A 222 6.02 23.58 8.72
C GLU A 222 5.27 22.33 9.22
N PRO A 223 4.21 22.48 10.05
CA PRO A 223 3.45 21.36 10.59
C PRO A 223 2.90 20.40 9.50
N ALA A 224 2.38 20.94 8.40
CA ALA A 224 1.88 20.12 7.28
C ALA A 224 3.01 19.31 6.63
N SER A 225 4.17 19.92 6.40
CA SER A 225 5.35 19.26 5.84
C SER A 225 5.87 18.15 6.75
N LYS A 226 5.98 18.39 8.05
CA LYS A 226 6.37 17.39 9.05
C LYS A 226 5.44 16.17 9.02
N LEU A 227 4.13 16.38 8.99
CA LEU A 227 3.14 15.30 8.94
C LEU A 227 3.27 14.47 7.63
N ILE A 228 3.54 15.12 6.50
CA ILE A 228 3.76 14.43 5.22
C ILE A 228 5.04 13.59 5.29
N TRP A 229 6.14 14.12 5.84
CA TRP A 229 7.38 13.37 6.02
C TRP A 229 7.22 12.19 6.99
N ILE A 230 6.52 12.37 8.12
CA ILE A 230 6.22 11.27 9.07
C ILE A 230 5.43 10.16 8.37
N TYR A 231 4.43 10.53 7.58
CA TYR A 231 3.66 9.57 6.79
C TYR A 231 4.55 8.82 5.79
N ALA A 232 5.37 9.52 5.01
CA ALA A 232 6.24 8.94 4.00
C ALA A 232 7.28 7.99 4.62
N ILE A 233 7.92 8.39 5.69
CA ILE A 233 8.92 7.58 6.39
C ILE A 233 8.28 6.31 6.98
N GLY A 234 7.13 6.46 7.65
CA GLY A 234 6.39 5.30 8.17
C GLY A 234 5.95 4.33 7.07
N MET A 235 5.45 4.85 5.94
CA MET A 235 5.10 4.06 4.76
C MET A 235 6.33 3.36 4.17
N GLY A 236 7.46 4.06 4.09
CA GLY A 236 8.71 3.48 3.62
C GLY A 236 9.18 2.32 4.51
N ALA A 237 9.24 2.53 5.82
CA ALA A 237 9.62 1.48 6.78
C ALA A 237 8.71 0.25 6.68
N PHE A 238 7.39 0.45 6.58
CA PHE A 238 6.42 -0.62 6.42
C PHE A 238 6.58 -1.37 5.09
N HIS A 239 6.67 -0.66 3.97
CA HIS A 239 6.78 -1.29 2.64
C HIS A 239 8.16 -1.91 2.40
N GLY A 240 9.23 -1.30 2.89
CA GLY A 240 10.57 -1.90 2.84
C GLY A 240 10.62 -3.23 3.60
N MET A 241 10.09 -3.25 4.83
CA MET A 241 9.98 -4.48 5.62
C MET A 241 9.10 -5.52 4.92
N THR A 242 7.92 -5.13 4.43
CA THR A 242 6.97 -6.05 3.80
C THR A 242 7.56 -6.71 2.55
N ALA A 243 8.37 -5.99 1.78
CA ALA A 243 9.00 -6.50 0.56
C ALA A 243 9.94 -7.69 0.84
N ILE A 244 10.68 -7.65 1.96
CA ILE A 244 11.67 -8.68 2.31
C ILE A 244 11.18 -9.65 3.38
N LEU A 245 10.00 -9.43 3.98
CA LEU A 245 9.47 -10.23 5.09
C LEU A 245 9.43 -11.71 4.76
N ALA A 246 8.93 -12.08 3.59
CA ALA A 246 8.82 -13.49 3.19
C ALA A 246 10.20 -14.14 3.04
N LEU A 247 11.19 -13.43 2.45
CA LEU A 247 12.58 -13.93 2.36
C LEU A 247 13.22 -14.08 3.76
N PHE A 248 13.01 -13.10 4.62
CA PHE A 248 13.54 -13.15 5.99
C PHE A 248 12.97 -14.33 6.77
N LEU A 249 11.65 -14.56 6.69
CA LEU A 249 10.99 -15.66 7.36
C LEU A 249 11.38 -17.02 6.75
N ALA A 250 11.56 -17.08 5.43
CA ALA A 250 12.08 -18.28 4.77
C ALA A 250 13.49 -18.63 5.24
N TYR A 251 14.38 -17.65 5.26
CA TYR A 251 15.76 -17.81 5.71
C TYR A 251 15.86 -18.25 7.18
N ARG A 252 15.07 -17.62 8.07
CA ARG A 252 15.22 -17.82 9.51
C ARG A 252 14.39 -18.97 10.08
N PHE A 253 13.21 -19.21 9.53
CA PHE A 253 12.23 -20.14 10.08
C PHE A 253 11.70 -21.16 9.08
N GLY A 254 12.26 -21.22 7.86
CA GLY A 254 11.84 -22.16 6.83
C GLY A 254 10.40 -21.95 6.32
N VAL A 255 9.88 -20.73 6.42
CA VAL A 255 8.56 -20.38 5.87
C VAL A 255 8.59 -20.52 4.35
N THR A 256 7.57 -21.15 3.79
CA THR A 256 7.47 -21.45 2.35
C THR A 256 6.32 -20.66 1.71
N GLU A 257 6.24 -20.68 0.39
CA GLU A 257 5.11 -20.13 -0.37
C GLU A 257 3.75 -20.69 0.07
N LYS A 258 3.71 -21.95 0.57
CA LYS A 258 2.49 -22.59 1.05
C LYS A 258 2.03 -22.09 2.43
N THR A 259 2.91 -21.48 3.20
CA THR A 259 2.66 -21.07 4.59
C THR A 259 2.72 -19.58 4.83
N ILE A 260 3.37 -18.81 3.95
CA ILE A 260 3.51 -17.35 4.10
C ILE A 260 2.16 -16.62 4.17
N GLY A 261 1.14 -17.14 3.51
CA GLY A 261 -0.21 -16.57 3.54
C GLY A 261 -0.79 -16.46 4.95
N TYR A 262 -0.50 -17.41 5.84
CA TYR A 262 -0.96 -17.36 7.23
C TYR A 262 -0.32 -16.20 8.01
N VAL A 263 0.94 -15.86 7.72
CA VAL A 263 1.62 -14.71 8.33
C VAL A 263 0.95 -13.40 7.89
N PHE A 264 0.69 -13.26 6.60
CA PHE A 264 0.01 -12.06 6.08
C PHE A 264 -1.47 -11.99 6.52
N MET A 265 -2.16 -13.12 6.66
CA MET A 265 -3.49 -13.17 7.27
C MET A 265 -3.44 -12.68 8.73
N TYR A 266 -2.48 -13.14 9.51
CA TYR A 266 -2.29 -12.71 10.89
C TYR A 266 -2.10 -11.18 10.97
N ILE A 267 -1.21 -10.61 10.12
CA ILE A 267 -1.02 -9.17 9.98
C ILE A 267 -2.34 -8.47 9.60
N GLY A 268 -3.05 -9.01 8.61
CA GLY A 268 -4.32 -8.47 8.11
C GLY A 268 -5.41 -8.46 9.16
N VAL A 269 -5.61 -9.55 9.88
CA VAL A 269 -6.62 -9.68 10.94
C VAL A 269 -6.35 -8.67 12.07
N ILE A 270 -5.11 -8.57 12.55
CA ILE A 270 -4.73 -7.58 13.57
C ILE A 270 -5.01 -6.16 13.05
N SER A 271 -4.62 -5.86 11.81
CA SER A 271 -4.82 -4.54 11.21
C SER A 271 -6.30 -4.16 11.12
N VAL A 272 -7.15 -5.08 10.64
CA VAL A 272 -8.61 -4.87 10.52
C VAL A 272 -9.24 -4.70 11.89
N PHE A 273 -8.96 -5.62 12.83
CA PHE A 273 -9.49 -5.54 14.19
C PHE A 273 -9.11 -4.23 14.88
N THR A 274 -7.84 -3.85 14.81
CA THR A 274 -7.34 -2.63 15.43
C THR A 274 -8.03 -1.40 14.87
N ARG A 275 -8.20 -1.30 13.56
CA ARG A 275 -8.87 -0.15 12.92
C ARG A 275 -10.37 -0.11 13.17
N ALA A 276 -11.04 -1.27 13.17
CA ALA A 276 -12.48 -1.33 13.31
C ALA A 276 -12.96 -1.15 14.76
N VAL A 277 -12.20 -1.67 15.74
CA VAL A 277 -12.66 -1.79 17.13
C VAL A 277 -11.87 -0.86 18.07
N VAL A 278 -10.55 -0.76 17.88
CA VAL A 278 -9.66 -0.15 18.86
C VAL A 278 -9.38 1.31 18.55
N LEU A 279 -9.12 1.63 17.27
CA LEU A 279 -8.65 2.95 16.84
C LEU A 279 -9.57 4.10 17.30
N GLY A 280 -10.88 4.00 17.06
CA GLY A 280 -11.83 5.05 17.41
C GLY A 280 -11.79 5.39 18.90
N LYS A 281 -11.90 4.37 19.75
CA LYS A 281 -11.89 4.52 21.22
C LYS A 281 -10.57 5.17 21.71
N LEU A 282 -9.44 4.75 21.13
CA LEU A 282 -8.13 5.29 21.52
C LEU A 282 -7.92 6.72 21.01
N VAL A 283 -8.44 7.08 19.84
CA VAL A 283 -8.44 8.47 19.34
C VAL A 283 -9.22 9.37 20.29
N ASP A 284 -10.41 8.92 20.74
CA ASP A 284 -11.24 9.70 21.65
C ASP A 284 -10.58 9.91 23.04
N THR A 285 -9.83 8.90 23.52
CA THR A 285 -9.18 8.96 24.85
C THR A 285 -7.81 9.61 24.82
N LEU A 286 -6.92 9.22 23.91
CA LEU A 286 -5.53 9.65 23.86
C LEU A 286 -5.29 10.85 22.90
N GLY A 287 -6.17 11.02 21.91
CA GLY A 287 -5.97 11.97 20.81
C GLY A 287 -5.04 11.43 19.72
N GLU A 288 -5.16 12.03 18.51
CA GLU A 288 -4.44 11.55 17.33
C GLU A 288 -2.92 11.70 17.45
N ALA A 289 -2.44 12.78 18.06
CA ALA A 289 -1.00 13.03 18.14
C ALA A 289 -0.29 12.02 19.06
N MET A 290 -0.84 11.76 20.25
CA MET A 290 -0.28 10.75 21.16
C MET A 290 -0.40 9.36 20.57
N LEU A 291 -1.54 9.05 19.93
CA LEU A 291 -1.77 7.75 19.32
C LEU A 291 -0.85 7.51 18.12
N SER A 292 -0.56 8.53 17.31
CA SER A 292 0.40 8.40 16.20
C SER A 292 1.83 8.14 16.70
N ARG A 293 2.24 8.78 17.82
CA ARG A 293 3.54 8.50 18.47
C ARG A 293 3.61 7.08 19.02
N LEU A 294 2.56 6.62 19.70
CA LEU A 294 2.46 5.22 20.15
C LEU A 294 2.57 4.27 18.96
N GLY A 295 1.90 4.57 17.85
CA GLY A 295 1.97 3.78 16.62
C GLY A 295 3.38 3.69 16.04
N LEU A 296 4.09 4.83 15.94
CA LEU A 296 5.49 4.85 15.50
C LEU A 296 6.40 4.09 16.47
N THR A 297 6.17 4.19 17.78
CA THR A 297 6.92 3.43 18.79
C THR A 297 6.74 1.93 18.61
N LEU A 298 5.49 1.46 18.45
CA LEU A 298 5.20 0.05 18.21
C LEU A 298 5.83 -0.45 16.92
N LEU A 299 5.77 0.36 15.85
CA LEU A 299 6.41 0.04 14.57
C LEU A 299 7.93 -0.08 14.72
N ALA A 300 8.58 0.85 15.40
CA ALA A 300 10.03 0.81 15.62
C ALA A 300 10.44 -0.40 16.47
N ILE A 301 9.72 -0.68 17.58
CA ILE A 301 9.98 -1.84 18.43
C ILE A 301 9.79 -3.13 17.64
N GLY A 302 8.70 -3.26 16.88
CA GLY A 302 8.44 -4.42 16.04
C GLY A 302 9.56 -4.67 15.04
N LEU A 303 10.02 -3.62 14.34
CA LEU A 303 11.13 -3.72 13.39
C LEU A 303 12.43 -4.18 14.06
N VAL A 304 12.78 -3.64 15.23
CA VAL A 304 14.00 -4.07 15.97
C VAL A 304 13.86 -5.50 16.50
N ALA A 305 12.67 -5.87 16.98
CA ALA A 305 12.43 -7.17 17.58
C ALA A 305 12.46 -8.33 16.57
N MET A 306 12.07 -8.08 15.30
CA MET A 306 12.02 -9.14 14.28
C MET A 306 13.38 -9.84 14.05
N PRO A 307 14.51 -9.15 13.80
CA PRO A 307 15.81 -9.81 13.66
C PRO A 307 16.30 -10.47 14.93
N LEU A 308 15.86 -10.01 16.09
CA LEU A 308 16.28 -10.53 17.41
C LEU A 308 15.42 -11.72 17.87
N ALA A 309 14.29 -12.02 17.21
CA ALA A 309 13.38 -13.08 17.62
C ALA A 309 14.06 -14.46 17.58
N PRO A 310 14.17 -15.19 18.71
CA PRO A 310 14.81 -16.50 18.75
C PRO A 310 13.93 -17.63 18.20
N GLY A 311 12.61 -17.45 18.12
CA GLY A 311 11.66 -18.45 17.68
C GLY A 311 10.38 -17.87 17.10
N LEU A 312 9.52 -18.74 16.54
CA LEU A 312 8.27 -18.33 15.89
C LEU A 312 7.30 -17.59 16.82
N GLY A 313 7.23 -17.93 18.12
CA GLY A 313 6.34 -17.25 19.06
C GLY A 313 6.75 -15.79 19.28
N THR A 314 8.05 -15.54 19.52
CA THR A 314 8.58 -14.19 19.68
C THR A 314 8.52 -13.39 18.37
N MET A 315 8.70 -14.08 17.22
CA MET A 315 8.52 -13.49 15.90
C MET A 315 7.07 -13.07 15.68
N ALA A 316 6.09 -13.89 16.06
CA ALA A 316 4.68 -13.55 15.95
C ALA A 316 4.34 -12.27 16.76
N ILE A 317 4.89 -12.13 17.98
CA ILE A 317 4.72 -10.91 18.77
C ILE A 317 5.35 -9.69 18.06
N ALA A 318 6.58 -9.82 17.55
CA ALA A 318 7.26 -8.74 16.85
C ALA A 318 6.47 -8.32 15.59
N VAL A 319 5.99 -9.28 14.81
CA VAL A 319 5.16 -9.06 13.62
C VAL A 319 3.82 -8.39 13.97
N ALA A 320 3.20 -8.72 15.12
CA ALA A 320 1.95 -8.10 15.56
C ALA A 320 2.08 -6.59 15.83
N LEU A 321 3.25 -6.14 16.28
CA LEU A 321 3.49 -4.72 16.54
C LEU A 321 3.45 -3.87 15.27
N ILE A 322 3.74 -4.45 14.11
CA ILE A 322 3.74 -3.74 12.82
C ILE A 322 2.32 -3.27 12.43
N PRO A 323 1.30 -4.15 12.31
CA PRO A 323 -0.06 -3.71 11.97
C PRO A 323 -0.68 -2.80 13.05
N LEU A 324 -0.37 -3.02 14.33
CA LEU A 324 -0.78 -2.11 15.41
C LEU A 324 -0.18 -0.72 15.20
N GLY A 325 1.13 -0.65 14.97
CA GLY A 325 1.84 0.60 14.72
C GLY A 325 1.29 1.37 13.52
N THR A 326 1.10 0.70 12.39
CA THR A 326 0.58 1.32 11.16
C THR A 326 -0.90 1.70 11.27
N ALA A 327 -1.72 0.92 11.99
CA ALA A 327 -3.13 1.21 12.19
C ALA A 327 -3.33 2.48 13.03
N PHE A 328 -2.45 2.76 13.98
CA PHE A 328 -2.50 3.98 14.79
C PHE A 328 -1.84 5.17 14.06
N THR A 329 -0.73 4.97 13.37
CA THR A 329 0.03 6.08 12.77
C THR A 329 -0.69 6.70 11.57
N PHE A 330 -1.01 5.93 10.54
CA PHE A 330 -1.42 6.49 9.25
C PHE A 330 -2.76 7.25 9.30
N PRO A 331 -3.82 6.73 9.92
CA PRO A 331 -5.08 7.48 10.02
C PRO A 331 -4.92 8.77 10.85
N CYS A 332 -4.19 8.70 11.98
CA CYS A 332 -3.99 9.84 12.86
C CYS A 332 -3.17 10.94 12.18
N VAL A 333 -2.08 10.59 11.48
CA VAL A 333 -1.26 11.57 10.74
C VAL A 333 -2.07 12.22 9.62
N SER A 334 -2.87 11.45 8.88
CA SER A 334 -3.75 11.99 7.83
C SER A 334 -4.87 12.87 8.43
N GLY A 335 -5.44 12.48 9.56
CA GLY A 335 -6.43 13.26 10.30
C GLY A 335 -5.86 14.62 10.75
N MET A 336 -4.68 14.61 11.38
CA MET A 336 -3.98 15.84 11.78
C MET A 336 -3.66 16.73 10.57
N LEU A 337 -3.14 16.16 9.47
CA LEU A 337 -2.86 16.91 8.24
C LEU A 337 -4.12 17.62 7.72
N SER A 338 -5.26 16.94 7.72
CA SER A 338 -6.53 17.52 7.25
C SER A 338 -7.03 18.70 8.08
N ARG A 339 -6.57 18.82 9.35
CA ARG A 339 -6.92 19.92 10.25
C ARG A 339 -5.92 21.08 10.22
N VAL A 340 -4.65 20.78 9.96
CA VAL A 340 -3.58 21.79 9.89
C VAL A 340 -3.67 22.64 8.62
N VAL A 341 -4.15 22.04 7.51
CA VAL A 341 -4.27 22.75 6.23
C VAL A 341 -5.66 23.36 6.06
N SER A 342 -5.74 24.47 5.30
CA SER A 342 -7.00 25.14 5.01
C SER A 342 -7.98 24.21 4.28
N GLN A 343 -9.29 24.44 4.45
CA GLN A 343 -10.32 23.61 3.83
C GLN A 343 -10.18 23.54 2.29
N HIS A 344 -9.75 24.64 1.67
CA HIS A 344 -9.56 24.75 0.23
C HIS A 344 -8.33 24.00 -0.28
N GLU A 345 -7.28 23.88 0.54
CA GLU A 345 -6.03 23.19 0.19
C GLU A 345 -5.99 21.73 0.65
N ARG A 346 -6.97 21.29 1.44
CA ARG A 346 -6.99 19.95 2.03
C ARG A 346 -6.81 18.85 0.98
N GLY A 347 -7.55 18.90 -0.12
CA GLY A 347 -7.41 17.92 -1.20
C GLY A 347 -6.02 17.91 -1.83
N LEU A 348 -5.43 19.10 -2.01
CA LEU A 348 -4.09 19.26 -2.56
C LEU A 348 -3.03 18.60 -1.65
N TYR A 349 -3.02 18.95 -0.36
CA TYR A 349 -2.03 18.41 0.59
C TYR A 349 -2.22 16.92 0.87
N MET A 350 -3.45 16.41 0.89
CA MET A 350 -3.71 14.97 0.96
C MET A 350 -3.18 14.25 -0.28
N GLY A 351 -3.31 14.84 -1.47
CA GLY A 351 -2.70 14.34 -2.70
C GLY A 351 -1.17 14.32 -2.64
N VAL A 352 -0.56 15.40 -2.12
CA VAL A 352 0.90 15.48 -1.91
C VAL A 352 1.36 14.40 -0.92
N GLN A 353 0.64 14.19 0.19
CA GLN A 353 0.92 13.11 1.15
C GLN A 353 0.93 11.73 0.45
N GLN A 354 -0.05 11.45 -0.41
CA GLN A 354 -0.10 10.20 -1.17
C GLN A 354 1.06 10.08 -2.17
N THR A 355 1.49 11.19 -2.78
CA THR A 355 2.66 11.21 -3.67
C THR A 355 3.94 10.86 -2.90
N PHE A 356 4.19 11.48 -1.74
CA PHE A 356 5.34 11.16 -0.90
C PHE A 356 5.32 9.72 -0.41
N GLY A 357 4.15 9.22 0.02
CA GLY A 357 3.96 7.80 0.35
C GLY A 357 4.19 6.88 -0.85
N GLY A 358 3.81 7.31 -2.07
CA GLY A 358 4.07 6.60 -3.31
C GLY A 358 5.57 6.48 -3.62
N VAL A 359 6.32 7.59 -3.49
CA VAL A 359 7.78 7.60 -3.64
C VAL A 359 8.43 6.68 -2.60
N ALA A 360 7.99 6.73 -1.35
CA ALA A 360 8.49 5.86 -0.30
C ALA A 360 8.26 4.36 -0.60
N ARG A 361 7.12 4.01 -1.20
CA ARG A 361 6.82 2.64 -1.67
C ARG A 361 7.73 2.17 -2.81
N VAL A 362 8.34 3.08 -3.54
CA VAL A 362 9.33 2.75 -4.57
C VAL A 362 10.74 2.61 -3.97
N VAL A 363 11.17 3.61 -3.20
CA VAL A 363 12.56 3.72 -2.75
C VAL A 363 12.87 2.74 -1.62
N ALA A 364 11.95 2.58 -0.66
CA ALA A 364 12.21 1.78 0.53
C ALA A 364 12.41 0.28 0.26
N PRO A 365 11.64 -0.39 -0.62
CA PRO A 365 11.95 -1.77 -1.00
C PRO A 365 13.32 -1.94 -1.64
N ILE A 366 13.75 -0.98 -2.50
CA ILE A 366 15.08 -1.02 -3.15
C ILE A 366 16.18 -1.02 -2.10
N TRP A 367 16.11 -0.09 -1.15
CA TRP A 367 17.03 -0.06 -0.02
C TRP A 367 16.98 -1.35 0.81
N ALA A 368 15.77 -1.81 1.13
CA ALA A 368 15.59 -2.98 1.97
C ALA A 368 16.14 -4.25 1.31
N GLY A 369 15.89 -4.47 0.03
CA GLY A 369 16.41 -5.64 -0.70
C GLY A 369 17.92 -5.60 -0.86
N TRP A 370 18.47 -4.47 -1.29
CA TRP A 370 19.92 -4.31 -1.43
C TRP A 370 20.66 -4.48 -0.08
N SER A 371 20.21 -3.82 0.97
CA SER A 371 20.83 -3.92 2.29
C SER A 371 20.69 -5.31 2.92
N PHE A 372 19.58 -6.01 2.62
CA PHE A 372 19.36 -7.40 3.02
C PHE A 372 20.42 -8.35 2.46
N ASP A 373 20.81 -8.16 1.20
CA ASP A 373 21.80 -9.00 0.54
C ASP A 373 23.24 -8.60 0.89
N MET A 374 23.55 -7.29 0.89
CA MET A 374 24.93 -6.78 0.98
C MET A 374 25.39 -6.49 2.40
N LEU A 375 24.50 -5.99 3.27
CA LEU A 375 24.89 -5.55 4.61
C LEU A 375 24.46 -6.53 5.71
N GLY A 376 23.50 -7.40 5.41
CA GLY A 376 23.03 -8.44 6.31
C GLY A 376 21.53 -8.45 6.51
N LYS A 377 20.99 -9.63 6.83
CA LYS A 377 19.56 -9.94 6.83
C LYS A 377 18.74 -9.10 7.85
N GLY A 378 19.36 -8.59 8.90
CA GLY A 378 18.71 -7.73 9.90
C GLY A 378 18.78 -6.23 9.59
N VAL A 379 19.71 -5.79 8.72
CA VAL A 379 20.01 -4.37 8.48
C VAL A 379 18.80 -3.57 7.99
N PRO A 380 17.99 -4.05 7.03
CA PRO A 380 16.82 -3.29 6.57
C PRO A 380 15.81 -3.02 7.69
N PHE A 381 15.68 -3.93 8.65
CA PHE A 381 14.77 -3.76 9.79
C PHE A 381 15.30 -2.69 10.76
N TYR A 382 16.61 -2.74 11.08
CA TYR A 382 17.24 -1.74 11.96
C TYR A 382 17.26 -0.35 11.34
N THR A 383 17.57 -0.24 10.04
CA THR A 383 17.55 1.05 9.34
C THR A 383 16.11 1.60 9.24
N GLY A 384 15.14 0.73 8.97
CA GLY A 384 13.73 1.10 9.00
C GLY A 384 13.29 1.61 10.37
N ALA A 385 13.69 0.93 11.45
CA ALA A 385 13.42 1.38 12.83
C ALA A 385 14.07 2.74 13.12
N GLY A 386 15.35 2.93 12.74
CA GLY A 386 16.04 4.21 12.88
C GLY A 386 15.34 5.35 12.17
N MET A 387 14.85 5.12 10.94
CA MET A 387 14.06 6.11 10.20
C MET A 387 12.75 6.44 10.92
N VAL A 388 12.05 5.45 11.48
CA VAL A 388 10.80 5.66 12.24
C VAL A 388 11.07 6.46 13.52
N VAL A 389 12.17 6.18 14.22
CA VAL A 389 12.60 7.00 15.38
C VAL A 389 12.88 8.44 14.95
N GLY A 390 13.58 8.65 13.82
CA GLY A 390 13.76 9.97 13.22
C GLY A 390 12.42 10.68 12.93
N ALA A 391 11.45 9.96 12.39
CA ALA A 391 10.10 10.49 12.17
C ALA A 391 9.39 10.87 13.48
N MET A 392 9.59 10.11 14.57
CA MET A 392 9.08 10.48 15.90
C MET A 392 9.67 11.81 16.39
N LEU A 393 10.98 11.99 16.22
CA LEU A 393 11.65 13.24 16.61
C LEU A 393 11.14 14.44 15.80
N LEU A 394 10.88 14.27 14.48
CA LEU A 394 10.24 15.29 13.66
C LEU A 394 8.85 15.67 14.18
N GLY A 395 8.14 14.72 14.79
CA GLY A 395 6.80 14.90 15.34
C GLY A 395 6.75 15.66 16.67
N ILE A 396 7.89 15.92 17.32
CA ILE A 396 7.92 16.64 18.60
C ILE A 396 7.46 18.09 18.38
N GLY A 397 6.52 18.53 19.22
CA GLY A 397 6.01 19.92 19.20
C GLY A 397 4.99 20.22 18.09
N ILE A 398 4.60 19.26 17.26
CA ILE A 398 3.56 19.48 16.22
C ILE A 398 2.23 19.93 16.86
N GLU A 399 1.88 19.39 18.02
CA GLU A 399 0.63 19.73 18.73
C GLU A 399 0.54 21.23 19.07
N HIS A 400 1.62 21.79 19.60
CA HIS A 400 1.72 23.20 19.93
C HIS A 400 1.71 24.08 18.67
N ALA A 401 2.56 23.72 17.69
CA ALA A 401 2.72 24.49 16.47
C ALA A 401 1.46 24.48 15.57
N ALA A 402 0.63 23.45 15.70
CA ALA A 402 -0.57 23.26 14.87
C ALA A 402 -1.88 23.64 15.56
N GLY A 403 -1.84 24.11 16.82
CA GLY A 403 -3.06 24.41 17.60
C GLY A 403 -3.94 23.18 17.82
N LEU A 404 -3.37 21.97 17.77
CA LEU A 404 -4.06 20.70 17.95
C LEU A 404 -4.18 20.27 19.42
N GLU A 405 -3.85 21.15 20.35
CA GLU A 405 -4.04 20.90 21.77
C GLU A 405 -5.53 20.75 22.08
N ARG A 406 -5.87 19.73 22.86
CA ARG A 406 -7.20 19.64 23.44
C ARG A 406 -7.39 20.88 24.32
N ALA A 407 -8.43 21.66 24.07
CA ALA A 407 -8.96 22.51 25.13
C ALA A 407 -9.14 21.58 26.34
N LYS A 408 -8.38 21.82 27.41
CA LYS A 408 -8.55 21.11 28.69
C LYS A 408 -10.00 21.36 29.11
N ALA A 409 -10.86 20.34 28.90
CA ALA A 409 -12.21 20.33 29.46
C ALA A 409 -12.13 19.97 30.93
#